data_5e7edd7b5a0e056dfde5fd07beb8a652
#
_entry.id   5e7edd7b5a0e056dfde5fd07beb8a652
#
_cell.length_a   1.000
_cell.length_b   1.000
_cell.length_c   1.000
_cell.angle_alpha   90.00
_cell.angle_beta   90.00
_cell.angle_gamma   90.00
#
_symmetry.space_group_name_H-M   'P 1'
#
loop_
_entity.id
_entity.type
_entity.pdbx_description
1 polymer ?
#
loop_
_entity_poly.entity_id
_entity_poly.type
_entity_poly.pdbx_seq_one_letter_code
_entity_poly.pdbx_strand_id
1 'polypeptide(L)'
;IVWTSGATESNNLAIKGAAHFYQSKGKHLITVKTEHKAVLDTMRELERQGFEVTYLDVQEDGLLDLQQVKASIRPDTVLLSVMFVNNEIGVIQDIAALGALCREHGVIFHVDAAQATGKVEIDMATLPVDLMSLASHKTYGPKGIGALYVRRKPRIRIEAQMHGGGHERGMRSGTLPTHQCVGMGEAFRIAKLEMAQDLQHARTLQKRLLDGLQGIEQVFINGDLEQRVPHNLNISFNYVEGESLIMGIKGIAVSSGSACTSASLEPSYVLRALGRSDELAHSSLRMTIGRFTTEADIDYAVQTIQENVARLRELSPLWEMYKDGVDLSTIQWAAH
;
A
#
# COMPACT_ATOMS: atom_id res chain seq x y z
N ILE A 1 21.17 7.95 2.48
CA ILE A 1 20.17 8.29 1.45
C ILE A 1 20.83 8.19 0.09
N VAL A 2 20.11 7.60 -0.87
CA VAL A 2 20.41 7.52 -2.29
C VAL A 2 19.22 8.12 -3.03
N TRP A 3 19.43 9.13 -3.85
CA TRP A 3 18.38 9.76 -4.62
C TRP A 3 17.95 8.89 -5.81
N THR A 4 16.66 8.81 -6.04
CA THR A 4 16.03 8.03 -7.12
C THR A 4 14.92 8.86 -7.78
N SER A 5 14.33 8.34 -8.86
CA SER A 5 13.20 9.00 -9.53
C SER A 5 11.84 8.80 -8.83
N GLY A 6 11.78 7.98 -7.79
CA GLY A 6 10.56 7.66 -7.04
C GLY A 6 10.66 6.31 -6.35
N ALA A 7 9.59 5.92 -5.64
CA ALA A 7 9.56 4.66 -4.89
C ALA A 7 9.72 3.42 -5.78
N THR A 8 9.21 3.45 -7.02
CA THR A 8 9.38 2.31 -7.94
C THR A 8 10.85 2.04 -8.24
N GLU A 9 11.65 3.07 -8.53
CA GLU A 9 13.09 2.91 -8.72
C GLU A 9 13.77 2.50 -7.41
N SER A 10 13.37 3.10 -6.27
CA SER A 10 13.92 2.75 -4.97
C SER A 10 13.68 1.28 -4.61
N ASN A 11 12.47 0.76 -4.85
CA ASN A 11 12.13 -0.65 -4.64
C ASN A 11 12.98 -1.58 -5.54
N ASN A 12 13.10 -1.26 -6.83
CA ASN A 12 13.95 -2.03 -7.75
C ASN A 12 15.41 -2.01 -7.30
N LEU A 13 15.95 -0.85 -6.96
CA LEU A 13 17.34 -0.69 -6.52
C LEU A 13 17.60 -1.46 -5.21
N ALA A 14 16.68 -1.37 -4.25
CA ALA A 14 16.80 -2.07 -2.98
C ALA A 14 16.75 -3.59 -3.16
N ILE A 15 15.68 -4.10 -3.78
CA ILE A 15 15.38 -5.52 -3.88
C ILE A 15 16.37 -6.22 -4.81
N LYS A 16 16.50 -5.75 -6.06
CA LYS A 16 17.46 -6.33 -7.03
C LYS A 16 18.89 -6.15 -6.56
N GLY A 17 19.22 -4.94 -6.09
CA GLY A 17 20.57 -4.63 -5.65
C GLY A 17 21.02 -5.49 -4.47
N ALA A 18 20.16 -5.72 -3.48
CA ALA A 18 20.47 -6.62 -2.37
C ALA A 18 20.48 -8.08 -2.81
N ALA A 19 19.46 -8.54 -3.58
CA ALA A 19 19.40 -9.92 -4.05
C ALA A 19 20.66 -10.31 -4.84
N HIS A 20 21.09 -9.50 -5.81
CA HIS A 20 22.30 -9.78 -6.59
C HIS A 20 23.57 -9.71 -5.75
N PHE A 21 23.71 -8.70 -4.89
CA PHE A 21 24.91 -8.58 -4.06
C PHE A 21 25.09 -9.76 -3.11
N TYR A 22 23.99 -10.25 -2.52
CA TYR A 22 24.04 -11.33 -1.51
C TYR A 22 23.71 -12.72 -2.08
N GLN A 23 23.59 -12.91 -3.39
CA GLN A 23 23.21 -14.17 -4.02
C GLN A 23 24.14 -15.36 -3.66
N SER A 24 25.39 -15.09 -3.26
CA SER A 24 26.31 -16.12 -2.78
C SER A 24 25.93 -16.69 -1.39
N LYS A 25 25.11 -15.96 -0.62
CA LYS A 25 24.59 -16.41 0.68
C LYS A 25 23.31 -17.22 0.54
N GLY A 26 22.56 -16.98 -0.52
CA GLY A 26 21.30 -17.65 -0.78
C GLY A 26 20.51 -16.96 -1.88
N LYS A 27 19.44 -17.63 -2.34
CA LYS A 27 18.59 -17.13 -3.42
C LYS A 27 17.11 -17.10 -3.03
N HIS A 28 16.78 -17.21 -1.75
CA HIS A 28 15.40 -17.14 -1.30
C HIS A 28 15.05 -15.71 -0.83
N LEU A 29 13.91 -15.22 -1.31
CA LEU A 29 13.35 -13.90 -0.99
C LEU A 29 11.94 -14.10 -0.44
N ILE A 30 11.52 -13.22 0.44
CA ILE A 30 10.16 -13.22 1.01
C ILE A 30 9.52 -11.87 0.78
N THR A 31 8.27 -11.86 0.37
CA THR A 31 7.43 -10.66 0.28
C THR A 31 5.96 -10.98 0.57
N VAL A 32 5.07 -10.01 0.45
CA VAL A 32 3.65 -10.13 0.80
C VAL A 32 2.79 -10.00 -0.46
N LYS A 33 1.72 -10.77 -0.56
CA LYS A 33 0.79 -10.71 -1.72
C LYS A 33 0.12 -9.34 -1.90
N THR A 34 0.04 -8.55 -0.84
CA THR A 34 -0.60 -7.22 -0.85
C THR A 34 0.37 -6.06 -1.15
N GLU A 35 1.61 -6.36 -1.51
CA GLU A 35 2.61 -5.36 -1.88
C GLU A 35 2.20 -4.56 -3.14
N HIS A 36 2.77 -3.36 -3.28
CA HIS A 36 2.63 -2.61 -4.53
C HIS A 36 3.27 -3.37 -5.71
N LYS A 37 2.74 -3.21 -6.92
CA LYS A 37 3.28 -3.86 -8.14
C LYS A 37 4.77 -3.62 -8.35
N ALA A 38 5.29 -2.46 -7.95
CA ALA A 38 6.73 -2.18 -8.02
C ALA A 38 7.59 -3.17 -7.21
N VAL A 39 7.03 -3.81 -6.18
CA VAL A 39 7.67 -4.89 -5.42
C VAL A 39 7.36 -6.24 -6.06
N LEU A 40 6.08 -6.55 -6.30
CA LEU A 40 5.65 -7.85 -6.84
C LEU A 40 6.29 -8.15 -8.21
N ASP A 41 6.29 -7.18 -9.12
CA ASP A 41 6.87 -7.39 -10.46
C ASP A 41 8.41 -7.46 -10.40
N THR A 42 9.03 -6.75 -9.46
CA THR A 42 10.47 -6.87 -9.19
C THR A 42 10.81 -8.27 -8.65
N MET A 43 10.00 -8.84 -7.77
CA MET A 43 10.17 -10.20 -7.27
C MET A 43 10.00 -11.24 -8.38
N ARG A 44 8.97 -11.10 -9.24
CA ARG A 44 8.76 -11.97 -10.40
C ARG A 44 9.92 -11.90 -11.41
N GLU A 45 10.54 -10.74 -11.56
CA GLU A 45 11.73 -10.62 -12.39
C GLU A 45 12.92 -11.36 -11.81
N LEU A 46 13.09 -11.36 -10.49
CA LEU A 46 14.14 -12.13 -9.81
C LEU A 46 13.87 -13.66 -9.90
N GLU A 47 12.61 -14.10 -9.87
CA GLU A 47 12.26 -15.50 -10.14
C GLU A 47 12.75 -15.96 -11.52
N ARG A 48 12.57 -15.11 -12.56
CA ARG A 48 13.10 -15.41 -13.92
C ARG A 48 14.63 -15.51 -13.95
N GLN A 49 15.30 -14.88 -12.98
CA GLN A 49 16.77 -14.90 -12.82
C GLN A 49 17.23 -16.05 -11.90
N GLY A 50 16.33 -16.94 -11.49
CA GLY A 50 16.64 -18.13 -10.70
C GLY A 50 16.68 -17.91 -9.19
N PHE A 51 16.02 -16.87 -8.68
CA PHE A 51 15.69 -16.72 -7.27
C PHE A 51 14.37 -17.45 -6.96
N GLU A 52 14.19 -17.85 -5.71
CA GLU A 52 12.92 -18.36 -5.20
C GLU A 52 12.24 -17.29 -4.36
N VAL A 53 10.93 -17.08 -4.56
CA VAL A 53 10.18 -16.09 -3.82
C VAL A 53 9.01 -16.72 -3.07
N THR A 54 8.92 -16.47 -1.76
CA THR A 54 7.74 -16.78 -0.97
C THR A 54 6.87 -15.52 -0.87
N TYR A 55 5.62 -15.64 -1.34
CA TYR A 55 4.59 -14.60 -1.23
C TYR A 55 3.67 -14.92 -0.06
N LEU A 56 3.83 -14.19 1.04
CA LEU A 56 3.04 -14.38 2.25
C LEU A 56 1.60 -13.91 2.06
N ASP A 57 0.67 -14.67 2.64
CA ASP A 57 -0.70 -14.21 2.83
C ASP A 57 -0.80 -13.20 3.98
N VAL A 58 -1.83 -12.39 3.97
CA VAL A 58 -2.25 -11.57 5.10
C VAL A 58 -3.51 -12.14 5.72
N GLN A 59 -3.81 -11.73 6.95
CA GLN A 59 -5.08 -12.03 7.60
C GLN A 59 -6.22 -11.20 6.98
N GLU A 60 -7.47 -11.48 7.32
CA GLU A 60 -8.65 -10.76 6.79
C GLU A 60 -8.63 -9.27 7.11
N ASP A 61 -7.94 -8.87 8.18
CA ASP A 61 -7.70 -7.49 8.58
C ASP A 61 -6.53 -6.82 7.82
N GLY A 62 -5.80 -7.58 7.01
CA GLY A 62 -4.66 -7.12 6.22
C GLY A 62 -3.32 -7.12 6.96
N LEU A 63 -3.28 -7.59 8.21
CA LEU A 63 -2.05 -7.69 8.99
C LEU A 63 -1.29 -8.99 8.67
N LEU A 64 0.02 -8.96 8.86
CA LEU A 64 0.88 -10.14 8.78
C LEU A 64 0.90 -10.88 10.12
N ASP A 65 0.83 -12.20 10.06
CA ASP A 65 1.14 -13.06 11.20
C ASP A 65 2.67 -13.25 11.30
N LEU A 66 3.27 -12.75 12.39
CA LEU A 66 4.70 -12.90 12.67
C LEU A 66 5.17 -14.37 12.72
N GLN A 67 4.31 -15.29 13.16
CA GLN A 67 4.64 -16.71 13.20
C GLN A 67 4.75 -17.29 11.78
N GLN A 68 3.85 -16.88 10.88
CA GLN A 68 3.92 -17.26 9.47
C GLN A 68 5.19 -16.71 8.83
N VAL A 69 5.55 -15.44 9.08
CA VAL A 69 6.79 -14.85 8.59
C VAL A 69 8.00 -15.65 9.08
N LYS A 70 8.06 -15.95 10.39
CA LYS A 70 9.14 -16.74 11.01
C LYS A 70 9.27 -18.13 10.39
N ALA A 71 8.15 -18.81 10.19
CA ALA A 71 8.13 -20.16 9.61
C ALA A 71 8.58 -20.17 8.13
N SER A 72 8.48 -19.04 7.43
CA SER A 72 8.88 -18.92 6.02
C SER A 72 10.37 -18.59 5.84
N ILE A 73 11.08 -18.22 6.91
CA ILE A 73 12.52 -17.95 6.85
C ILE A 73 13.30 -19.25 6.75
N ARG A 74 14.13 -19.37 5.72
CA ARG A 74 15.00 -20.51 5.43
C ARG A 74 16.45 -20.11 5.63
N PRO A 75 17.38 -21.09 5.73
CA PRO A 75 18.82 -20.79 5.84
C PRO A 75 19.39 -19.99 4.65
N ASP A 76 18.78 -20.11 3.47
CA ASP A 76 19.14 -19.40 2.24
C ASP A 76 18.29 -18.15 1.97
N THR A 77 17.47 -17.71 2.94
CA THR A 77 16.71 -16.45 2.84
C THR A 77 17.64 -15.26 2.98
N VAL A 78 17.66 -14.38 1.98
CA VAL A 78 18.53 -13.21 1.97
C VAL A 78 17.81 -11.90 2.21
N LEU A 79 16.52 -11.81 1.87
CA LEU A 79 15.75 -10.58 1.96
C LEU A 79 14.28 -10.84 2.29
N LEU A 80 13.72 -10.03 3.19
CA LEU A 80 12.29 -9.82 3.40
C LEU A 80 11.92 -8.40 2.94
N SER A 81 10.88 -8.27 2.13
CA SER A 81 10.34 -6.96 1.71
C SER A 81 8.88 -6.83 2.13
N VAL A 82 8.56 -5.81 2.93
CA VAL A 82 7.21 -5.54 3.44
C VAL A 82 6.88 -4.05 3.29
N MET A 83 5.68 -3.75 2.80
CA MET A 83 5.16 -2.40 2.77
C MET A 83 4.77 -1.93 4.17
N PHE A 84 5.18 -0.72 4.57
CA PHE A 84 4.86 -0.18 5.90
C PHE A 84 3.37 0.15 6.04
N VAL A 85 2.84 0.89 5.06
CA VAL A 85 1.42 1.29 5.01
C VAL A 85 0.87 0.87 3.65
N ASN A 86 -0.16 0.05 3.65
CA ASN A 86 -0.75 -0.41 2.41
C ASN A 86 -1.46 0.73 1.66
N ASN A 87 -1.21 0.84 0.37
CA ASN A 87 -1.71 1.92 -0.48
C ASN A 87 -3.21 1.83 -0.81
N GLU A 88 -3.83 0.66 -0.66
CA GLU A 88 -5.24 0.46 -0.95
C GLU A 88 -6.10 0.48 0.31
N ILE A 89 -5.68 -0.21 1.36
CA ILE A 89 -6.46 -0.40 2.59
C ILE A 89 -5.94 0.42 3.79
N GLY A 90 -4.78 1.08 3.66
CA GLY A 90 -4.24 1.96 4.72
C GLY A 90 -3.65 1.25 5.94
N VAL A 91 -3.67 -0.08 5.99
CA VAL A 91 -3.18 -0.88 7.12
C VAL A 91 -1.68 -0.69 7.34
N ILE A 92 -1.28 -0.59 8.61
CA ILE A 92 0.10 -0.39 9.07
C ILE A 92 0.65 -1.72 9.56
N GLN A 93 1.76 -2.20 8.99
CA GLN A 93 2.45 -3.40 9.47
C GLN A 93 3.40 -3.10 10.63
N ASP A 94 3.59 -4.06 11.53
CA ASP A 94 4.56 -3.94 12.64
C ASP A 94 6.00 -4.11 12.13
N ILE A 95 6.53 -3.01 11.59
CA ILE A 95 7.89 -2.96 11.03
C ILE A 95 8.96 -3.20 12.10
N ALA A 96 8.71 -2.82 13.35
CA ALA A 96 9.65 -3.03 14.42
C ALA A 96 9.82 -4.52 14.75
N ALA A 97 8.71 -5.25 14.90
CA ALA A 97 8.74 -6.68 15.17
C ALA A 97 9.30 -7.48 13.99
N LEU A 98 8.88 -7.15 12.75
CA LEU A 98 9.41 -7.78 11.54
C LEU A 98 10.91 -7.56 11.38
N GLY A 99 11.39 -6.35 11.63
CA GLY A 99 12.79 -6.05 11.55
C GLY A 99 13.63 -6.70 12.66
N ALA A 100 13.10 -6.85 13.87
CA ALA A 100 13.74 -7.61 14.94
C ALA A 100 13.91 -9.08 14.55
N LEU A 101 12.85 -9.67 13.98
CA LEU A 101 12.88 -11.04 13.46
C LEU A 101 13.92 -11.21 12.34
N CYS A 102 13.97 -10.27 11.40
CA CYS A 102 14.99 -10.31 10.33
C CYS A 102 16.40 -10.25 10.88
N ARG A 103 16.66 -9.41 11.89
CA ARG A 103 17.97 -9.32 12.55
C ARG A 103 18.37 -10.61 13.24
N GLU A 104 17.45 -11.26 13.95
CA GLU A 104 17.68 -12.54 14.61
C GLU A 104 18.17 -13.62 13.63
N HIS A 105 17.63 -13.59 12.40
CA HIS A 105 17.92 -14.60 11.38
C HIS A 105 18.95 -14.14 10.32
N GLY A 106 19.50 -12.93 10.43
CA GLY A 106 20.49 -12.41 9.48
C GLY A 106 19.92 -12.13 8.08
N VAL A 107 18.62 -11.88 7.98
CA VAL A 107 17.88 -11.53 6.76
C VAL A 107 17.89 -10.01 6.58
N ILE A 108 18.13 -9.52 5.37
CA ILE A 108 18.04 -8.09 5.05
C ILE A 108 16.57 -7.68 5.03
N PHE A 109 16.24 -6.60 5.71
CA PHE A 109 14.88 -6.09 5.78
C PHE A 109 14.69 -4.82 4.93
N HIS A 110 13.91 -4.94 3.86
CA HIS A 110 13.47 -3.84 3.02
C HIS A 110 12.03 -3.43 3.36
N VAL A 111 11.77 -2.13 3.40
CA VAL A 111 10.45 -1.54 3.66
C VAL A 111 10.09 -0.56 2.55
N ASP A 112 8.95 -0.80 1.86
CA ASP A 112 8.32 0.23 1.04
C ASP A 112 7.53 1.19 1.95
N ALA A 113 8.07 2.40 2.16
CA ALA A 113 7.48 3.42 3.01
C ALA A 113 6.83 4.57 2.20
N ALA A 114 6.51 4.34 0.92
CA ALA A 114 5.95 5.37 0.06
C ALA A 114 4.64 5.98 0.59
N GLN A 115 3.83 5.20 1.31
CA GLN A 115 2.60 5.66 1.96
C GLN A 115 2.76 6.03 3.43
N ALA A 116 3.92 5.77 4.02
CA ALA A 116 4.15 5.94 5.47
C ALA A 116 4.66 7.35 5.83
N THR A 117 5.46 7.97 4.96
CA THR A 117 6.09 9.27 5.23
C THR A 117 5.05 10.37 5.51
N GLY A 118 5.23 11.09 6.61
CA GLY A 118 4.30 12.12 7.08
C GLY A 118 2.99 11.61 7.69
N LYS A 119 2.84 10.27 7.83
CA LYS A 119 1.61 9.63 8.36
C LYS A 119 1.89 8.69 9.54
N VAL A 120 3.08 8.13 9.62
CA VAL A 120 3.57 7.35 10.76
C VAL A 120 4.94 7.86 11.18
N GLU A 121 5.27 7.67 12.44
CA GLU A 121 6.60 8.05 12.93
C GLU A 121 7.65 7.09 12.39
N ILE A 122 8.71 7.64 11.81
CA ILE A 122 9.84 6.88 11.25
C ILE A 122 11.12 7.40 11.85
N ASP A 123 11.73 6.62 12.76
CA ASP A 123 13.05 6.89 13.30
C ASP A 123 14.01 5.74 12.96
N MET A 124 14.91 6.01 12.02
CA MET A 124 15.90 5.03 11.56
C MET A 124 16.99 4.71 12.59
N ALA A 125 17.05 5.43 13.71
CA ALA A 125 17.93 5.08 14.82
C ALA A 125 17.39 3.89 15.63
N THR A 126 16.07 3.79 15.73
CA THR A 126 15.37 2.75 16.51
C THR A 126 14.81 1.63 15.65
N LEU A 127 14.29 1.94 14.47
CA LEU A 127 13.72 0.94 13.58
C LEU A 127 14.78 -0.01 12.99
N PRO A 128 14.63 -1.32 13.14
CA PRO A 128 15.59 -2.31 12.63
C PRO A 128 15.39 -2.60 11.13
N VAL A 129 15.36 -1.55 10.31
CA VAL A 129 15.20 -1.60 8.86
C VAL A 129 16.53 -1.36 8.15
N ASP A 130 16.85 -2.14 7.14
CA ASP A 130 18.11 -2.06 6.39
C ASP A 130 18.00 -1.19 5.14
N LEU A 131 16.88 -1.29 4.45
CA LEU A 131 16.56 -0.58 3.21
C LEU A 131 15.14 0.00 3.32
N MET A 132 14.95 1.27 2.97
CA MET A 132 13.64 1.89 2.99
C MET A 132 13.43 2.77 1.76
N SER A 133 12.36 2.46 1.01
CA SER A 133 11.98 3.19 -0.20
C SER A 133 11.01 4.33 0.11
N LEU A 134 11.28 5.52 -0.44
CA LEU A 134 10.54 6.75 -0.17
C LEU A 134 10.11 7.42 -1.48
N ALA A 135 8.95 8.07 -1.45
CA ALA A 135 8.43 8.87 -2.56
C ALA A 135 8.09 10.29 -2.10
N SER A 136 8.43 11.29 -2.89
CA SER A 136 8.16 12.68 -2.58
C SER A 136 6.68 13.07 -2.77
N HIS A 137 6.09 12.69 -3.90
CA HIS A 137 4.75 13.14 -4.32
C HIS A 137 3.59 12.61 -3.46
N LYS A 138 3.83 11.66 -2.57
CA LYS A 138 2.83 11.16 -1.60
C LYS A 138 2.91 11.87 -0.25
N THR A 139 3.83 12.83 -0.14
CA THR A 139 4.06 13.68 1.04
C THR A 139 4.06 15.16 0.63
N TYR A 140 3.20 15.52 -0.32
CA TYR A 140 3.03 16.88 -0.89
C TYR A 140 4.28 17.47 -1.56
N GLY A 141 5.27 16.65 -1.88
CA GLY A 141 6.47 17.07 -2.59
C GLY A 141 6.35 16.88 -4.12
N PRO A 142 7.39 17.24 -4.87
CA PRO A 142 7.40 17.14 -6.33
C PRO A 142 7.35 15.69 -6.81
N LYS A 143 6.72 15.47 -7.96
CA LYS A 143 6.79 14.19 -8.70
C LYS A 143 8.18 14.02 -9.32
N GLY A 144 8.56 12.76 -9.60
CA GLY A 144 9.81 12.46 -10.31
C GLY A 144 11.05 12.41 -9.41
N ILE A 145 10.87 12.44 -8.09
CA ILE A 145 11.93 12.27 -7.08
C ILE A 145 11.46 11.33 -5.97
N GLY A 146 12.39 10.50 -5.52
CA GLY A 146 12.28 9.64 -4.36
C GLY A 146 13.65 9.40 -3.74
N ALA A 147 13.71 8.54 -2.78
CA ALA A 147 14.96 8.19 -2.12
C ALA A 147 14.94 6.75 -1.61
N LEU A 148 16.12 6.15 -1.56
CA LEU A 148 16.37 4.90 -0.87
C LEU A 148 17.26 5.16 0.35
N TYR A 149 16.78 4.82 1.53
CA TYR A 149 17.63 4.71 2.69
C TYR A 149 18.40 3.39 2.63
N VAL A 150 19.71 3.44 2.82
CA VAL A 150 20.60 2.28 2.92
C VAL A 150 21.36 2.35 4.23
N ARG A 151 21.18 1.35 5.11
CA ARG A 151 21.79 1.31 6.43
C ARG A 151 23.31 1.22 6.33
N ARG A 152 24.01 2.03 7.16
CA ARG A 152 25.47 2.07 7.20
C ARG A 152 26.08 1.21 8.31
N LYS A 153 25.33 0.97 9.39
CA LYS A 153 25.80 0.21 10.56
C LYS A 153 24.66 -0.69 11.08
N PRO A 154 24.72 -2.02 10.89
CA PRO A 154 25.71 -2.72 10.06
C PRO A 154 25.63 -2.28 8.60
N ARG A 155 26.75 -2.39 7.87
CA ARG A 155 26.81 -1.90 6.49
C ARG A 155 26.05 -2.82 5.55
N ILE A 156 25.00 -2.32 4.95
CA ILE A 156 24.27 -2.96 3.84
C ILE A 156 24.90 -2.53 2.52
N ARG A 157 25.05 -3.48 1.61
CA ARG A 157 25.51 -3.26 0.25
C ARG A 157 24.43 -3.61 -0.74
N ILE A 158 24.38 -2.86 -1.82
CA ILE A 158 23.48 -3.10 -2.95
C ILE A 158 24.29 -2.98 -4.25
N GLU A 159 23.93 -3.78 -5.22
CA GLU A 159 24.47 -3.67 -6.57
C GLU A 159 23.70 -2.57 -7.32
N ALA A 160 24.43 -1.73 -8.04
CA ALA A 160 23.83 -0.65 -8.82
C ALA A 160 23.00 -1.22 -9.98
N GLN A 161 21.83 -0.63 -10.25
CA GLN A 161 21.00 -0.97 -11.41
C GLN A 161 21.27 -0.03 -12.59
N MET A 162 21.75 1.18 -12.34
CA MET A 162 22.16 2.15 -13.37
C MET A 162 23.64 2.47 -13.22
N HIS A 163 24.37 2.32 -14.30
CA HIS A 163 25.82 2.52 -14.35
C HIS A 163 26.15 3.85 -15.07
N GLY A 164 27.25 4.50 -14.72
CA GLY A 164 27.66 5.77 -15.29
C GLY A 164 28.69 6.48 -14.40
N GLY A 165 28.55 7.78 -14.17
CA GLY A 165 29.52 8.63 -13.48
C GLY A 165 29.74 8.39 -11.99
N GLY A 166 29.28 7.29 -11.41
CA GLY A 166 29.50 6.92 -10.00
C GLY A 166 28.76 7.79 -8.99
N HIS A 167 27.73 8.50 -9.40
CA HIS A 167 26.90 9.30 -8.47
C HIS A 167 26.33 8.43 -7.36
N GLU A 168 25.87 9.04 -6.30
CA GLU A 168 25.31 8.36 -5.12
C GLU A 168 26.25 7.26 -4.57
N ARG A 169 27.55 7.54 -4.54
CA ARG A 169 28.60 6.59 -4.08
C ARG A 169 28.65 5.29 -4.89
N GLY A 170 28.35 5.39 -6.18
CA GLY A 170 28.31 4.25 -7.10
C GLY A 170 27.05 3.41 -7.04
N MET A 171 26.08 3.73 -6.19
CA MET A 171 24.85 2.96 -6.06
C MET A 171 23.79 3.34 -7.08
N ARG A 172 23.80 4.61 -7.56
CA ARG A 172 22.84 5.08 -8.58
C ARG A 172 23.46 6.22 -9.37
N SER A 173 23.83 5.96 -10.60
CA SER A 173 24.40 6.95 -11.51
C SER A 173 23.34 7.80 -12.18
N GLY A 174 23.70 9.03 -12.51
CA GLY A 174 22.84 10.02 -13.17
C GLY A 174 22.89 11.37 -12.44
N THR A 175 22.93 12.45 -13.21
CA THR A 175 22.93 13.82 -12.66
C THR A 175 21.70 14.04 -11.78
N LEU A 176 21.92 14.57 -10.57
CA LEU A 176 20.84 14.78 -9.62
C LEU A 176 19.94 15.95 -10.02
N PRO A 177 18.61 15.80 -9.96
CA PRO A 177 17.65 16.88 -10.14
C PRO A 177 17.58 17.73 -8.87
N THR A 178 18.55 18.63 -8.67
CA THR A 178 18.78 19.36 -7.42
C THR A 178 17.54 20.11 -6.93
N HIS A 179 16.77 20.71 -7.83
CA HIS A 179 15.52 21.42 -7.51
C HIS A 179 14.46 20.45 -6.90
N GLN A 180 14.37 19.23 -7.42
CA GLN A 180 13.45 18.22 -6.88
C GLN A 180 13.95 17.66 -5.53
N CYS A 181 15.28 17.49 -5.37
CA CYS A 181 15.86 17.10 -4.09
C CYS A 181 15.54 18.12 -2.99
N VAL A 182 15.68 19.41 -3.29
CA VAL A 182 15.30 20.50 -2.37
C VAL A 182 13.81 20.48 -2.06
N GLY A 183 12.97 20.31 -3.10
CA GLY A 183 11.52 20.23 -2.92
C GLY A 183 11.08 19.04 -2.07
N MET A 184 11.70 17.85 -2.25
CA MET A 184 11.45 16.69 -1.38
C MET A 184 11.90 16.94 0.05
N GLY A 185 13.09 17.54 0.24
CA GLY A 185 13.60 17.88 1.57
C GLY A 185 12.66 18.82 2.32
N GLU A 186 12.16 19.86 1.66
CA GLU A 186 11.21 20.80 2.25
C GLU A 186 9.86 20.16 2.55
N ALA A 187 9.32 19.34 1.64
CA ALA A 187 8.08 18.61 1.87
C ALA A 187 8.18 17.69 3.11
N PHE A 188 9.29 16.99 3.28
CA PHE A 188 9.51 16.12 4.44
C PHE A 188 9.74 16.92 5.72
N ARG A 189 10.37 18.09 5.65
CA ARG A 189 10.51 19.00 6.79
C ARG A 189 9.14 19.46 7.30
N ILE A 190 8.27 19.91 6.38
CA ILE A 190 6.90 20.34 6.69
C ILE A 190 6.11 19.14 7.25
N ALA A 191 6.16 18.00 6.59
CA ALA A 191 5.46 16.79 7.03
C ALA A 191 5.83 16.39 8.47
N LYS A 192 7.12 16.50 8.84
CA LYS A 192 7.57 16.22 10.21
C LYS A 192 6.99 17.23 11.21
N LEU A 193 6.94 18.51 10.87
CA LEU A 193 6.44 19.56 11.76
C LEU A 193 4.93 19.47 11.97
N GLU A 194 4.19 19.14 10.90
CA GLU A 194 2.72 19.19 10.89
C GLU A 194 2.07 17.82 11.08
N MET A 195 2.84 16.73 11.18
CA MET A 195 2.34 15.36 11.23
C MET A 195 1.28 15.15 12.31
N ALA A 196 1.49 15.66 13.52
CA ALA A 196 0.52 15.50 14.61
C ALA A 196 -0.81 16.19 14.32
N GLN A 197 -0.77 17.38 13.73
CA GLN A 197 -1.94 18.12 13.32
C GLN A 197 -2.67 17.46 12.16
N ASP A 198 -1.93 17.03 11.14
CA ASP A 198 -2.46 16.31 9.97
C ASP A 198 -3.14 15.00 10.39
N LEU A 199 -2.53 14.25 11.31
CA LEU A 199 -3.11 13.01 11.84
C LEU A 199 -4.41 13.28 12.59
N GLN A 200 -4.45 14.29 13.46
CA GLN A 200 -5.65 14.65 14.20
C GLN A 200 -6.77 15.10 13.27
N HIS A 201 -6.45 15.93 12.30
CA HIS A 201 -7.38 16.40 11.27
C HIS A 201 -7.95 15.20 10.46
N ALA A 202 -7.09 14.33 9.97
CA ALA A 202 -7.50 13.16 9.21
C ALA A 202 -8.38 12.20 10.05
N ARG A 203 -8.06 11.98 11.33
CA ARG A 203 -8.90 11.17 12.25
C ARG A 203 -10.29 11.74 12.43
N THR A 204 -10.40 13.05 12.63
CA THR A 204 -11.69 13.72 12.78
C THR A 204 -12.55 13.55 11.52
N LEU A 205 -11.96 13.75 10.35
CA LEU A 205 -12.67 13.62 9.08
C LEU A 205 -12.97 12.15 8.72
N GLN A 206 -12.06 11.22 9.03
CA GLN A 206 -12.32 9.79 8.83
C GLN A 206 -13.48 9.31 9.70
N LYS A 207 -13.52 9.73 10.98
CA LYS A 207 -14.63 9.41 11.86
C LYS A 207 -15.95 9.96 11.32
N ARG A 208 -15.99 11.23 10.88
CA ARG A 208 -17.16 11.85 10.27
C ARG A 208 -17.66 11.08 9.04
N LEU A 209 -16.73 10.64 8.19
CA LEU A 209 -17.04 9.83 7.00
C LEU A 209 -17.63 8.47 7.40
N LEU A 210 -17.02 7.78 8.36
CA LEU A 210 -17.51 6.50 8.86
C LEU A 210 -18.90 6.63 9.50
N ASP A 211 -19.10 7.60 10.39
CA ASP A 211 -20.39 7.86 11.04
C ASP A 211 -21.48 8.16 9.99
N GLY A 212 -21.15 8.92 8.95
CA GLY A 212 -22.09 9.22 7.86
C GLY A 212 -22.47 8.01 7.00
N LEU A 213 -21.62 7.01 6.91
CA LEU A 213 -21.89 5.81 6.11
C LEU A 213 -22.48 4.64 6.91
N GLN A 214 -22.58 4.74 8.25
CA GLN A 214 -23.08 3.67 9.13
C GLN A 214 -24.51 3.22 8.82
N GLY A 215 -25.35 4.08 8.26
CA GLY A 215 -26.76 3.76 7.92
C GLY A 215 -26.93 2.91 6.66
N ILE A 216 -25.86 2.67 5.92
CA ILE A 216 -25.92 1.86 4.68
C ILE A 216 -25.75 0.39 5.05
N GLU A 217 -26.77 -0.43 4.78
CA GLU A 217 -26.71 -1.88 4.98
C GLU A 217 -25.65 -2.54 4.06
N GLN A 218 -25.14 -3.71 4.43
CA GLN A 218 -24.22 -4.50 3.60
C GLN A 218 -23.00 -3.73 3.09
N VAL A 219 -22.37 -3.02 4.02
CA VAL A 219 -21.12 -2.27 3.80
C VAL A 219 -20.00 -2.93 4.59
N PHE A 220 -18.86 -3.12 3.93
CA PHE A 220 -17.71 -3.81 4.50
C PHE A 220 -16.47 -2.92 4.46
N ILE A 221 -15.88 -2.66 5.62
CA ILE A 221 -14.60 -1.95 5.70
C ILE A 221 -13.49 -2.95 5.41
N ASN A 222 -12.57 -2.56 4.53
CA ASN A 222 -11.45 -3.40 4.12
C ASN A 222 -10.19 -3.03 4.90
N GLY A 223 -9.63 -4.01 5.61
CA GLY A 223 -8.48 -3.86 6.49
C GLY A 223 -8.83 -3.42 7.91
N ASP A 224 -7.87 -3.57 8.82
CA ASP A 224 -8.00 -3.20 10.22
C ASP A 224 -8.33 -1.71 10.41
N LEU A 225 -9.17 -1.37 11.39
CA LEU A 225 -9.56 0.03 11.67
C LEU A 225 -8.62 0.73 12.66
N GLU A 226 -7.97 -0.02 13.54
CA GLU A 226 -7.08 0.54 14.57
C GLU A 226 -5.64 0.65 14.05
N GLN A 227 -5.15 -0.41 13.40
CA GLN A 227 -3.82 -0.45 12.79
C GLN A 227 -3.83 0.14 11.37
N ARG A 228 -4.32 1.38 11.26
CA ARG A 228 -4.52 2.08 9.99
C ARG A 228 -4.10 3.54 10.07
N VAL A 229 -3.60 4.07 8.94
CA VAL A 229 -3.47 5.52 8.79
C VAL A 229 -4.86 6.15 8.57
N PRO A 230 -5.19 7.24 9.26
CA PRO A 230 -6.52 7.87 9.13
C PRO A 230 -6.75 8.54 7.78
N HIS A 231 -5.71 8.71 6.98
CA HIS A 231 -5.78 9.32 5.65
C HIS A 231 -6.41 8.42 4.58
N ASN A 232 -6.64 7.15 4.89
CA ASN A 232 -7.15 6.17 3.93
C ASN A 232 -8.34 5.43 4.53
N LEU A 233 -9.38 5.26 3.71
CA LEU A 233 -10.51 4.41 3.99
C LEU A 233 -10.89 3.64 2.72
N ASN A 234 -10.98 2.32 2.83
CA ASN A 234 -11.41 1.45 1.75
C ASN A 234 -12.67 0.71 2.20
N ILE A 235 -13.77 0.89 1.44
CA ILE A 235 -15.09 0.35 1.77
C ILE A 235 -15.68 -0.33 0.54
N SER A 236 -16.20 -1.54 0.71
CA SER A 236 -16.98 -2.27 -0.28
C SER A 236 -18.48 -2.15 -0.01
N PHE A 237 -19.25 -1.92 -1.06
CA PHE A 237 -20.71 -1.79 -1.04
C PHE A 237 -21.34 -2.98 -1.75
N ASN A 238 -21.88 -3.95 -1.00
CA ASN A 238 -22.47 -5.14 -1.60
C ASN A 238 -23.72 -4.81 -2.43
N TYR A 239 -23.98 -5.61 -3.47
CA TYR A 239 -25.10 -5.48 -4.40
C TYR A 239 -25.10 -4.19 -5.23
N VAL A 240 -23.92 -3.61 -5.44
CA VAL A 240 -23.70 -2.43 -6.27
C VAL A 240 -22.63 -2.76 -7.31
N GLU A 241 -22.91 -2.43 -8.57
CA GLU A 241 -21.92 -2.57 -9.63
C GLU A 241 -20.89 -1.44 -9.51
N GLY A 242 -19.59 -1.80 -9.38
CA GLY A 242 -18.51 -0.88 -8.97
C GLY A 242 -18.22 0.23 -9.97
N GLU A 243 -18.24 -0.06 -11.28
CA GLU A 243 -18.01 0.96 -12.31
C GLU A 243 -19.14 1.98 -12.33
N SER A 244 -20.41 1.50 -12.25
CA SER A 244 -21.58 2.37 -12.14
C SER A 244 -21.55 3.24 -10.91
N LEU A 245 -21.02 2.72 -9.77
CA LEU A 245 -20.85 3.50 -8.55
C LEU A 245 -19.83 4.62 -8.77
N ILE A 246 -18.65 4.32 -9.31
CA ILE A 246 -17.61 5.32 -9.59
C ILE A 246 -18.11 6.36 -10.61
N MET A 247 -18.77 5.93 -11.66
CA MET A 247 -19.32 6.82 -12.69
C MET A 247 -20.49 7.69 -12.15
N GLY A 248 -21.23 7.19 -11.18
CA GLY A 248 -22.34 7.91 -10.54
C GLY A 248 -21.88 8.99 -9.56
N ILE A 249 -20.74 8.79 -8.92
CA ILE A 249 -20.16 9.73 -7.94
C ILE A 249 -19.46 10.88 -8.68
N LYS A 250 -20.26 11.81 -9.19
CA LYS A 250 -19.74 13.01 -9.87
C LYS A 250 -19.34 14.07 -8.84
N GLY A 251 -18.21 14.70 -9.06
CA GLY A 251 -17.72 15.78 -8.19
C GLY A 251 -16.83 15.33 -7.03
N ILE A 252 -16.60 14.02 -6.87
CA ILE A 252 -15.66 13.46 -5.91
C ILE A 252 -14.57 12.68 -6.64
N ALA A 253 -13.31 12.97 -6.34
CA ALA A 253 -12.18 12.21 -6.84
C ALA A 253 -11.93 11.00 -5.92
N VAL A 254 -12.49 9.86 -6.29
CA VAL A 254 -12.27 8.56 -5.64
C VAL A 254 -11.62 7.58 -6.61
N SER A 255 -11.16 6.45 -6.12
CA SER A 255 -10.71 5.36 -6.98
C SER A 255 -11.29 4.02 -6.52
N SER A 256 -11.44 3.08 -7.45
CA SER A 256 -11.58 1.68 -7.10
C SER A 256 -10.34 1.19 -6.34
N GLY A 257 -10.45 0.10 -5.59
CA GLY A 257 -9.30 -0.54 -4.94
C GLY A 257 -8.14 -0.80 -5.92
N SER A 258 -8.46 -1.10 -7.18
CA SER A 258 -7.50 -1.43 -8.24
C SER A 258 -6.91 -0.23 -9.00
N ALA A 259 -6.77 0.94 -8.40
CA ALA A 259 -6.31 2.16 -9.07
C ALA A 259 -4.97 2.05 -9.84
N CYS A 260 -4.15 1.03 -9.58
CA CYS A 260 -2.92 0.75 -10.35
C CYS A 260 -3.16 -0.09 -11.61
N THR A 261 -4.38 -0.59 -11.83
CA THR A 261 -4.80 -1.43 -12.95
C THR A 261 -5.98 -0.85 -13.72
N SER A 262 -6.09 0.48 -13.78
CA SER A 262 -7.18 1.20 -14.45
C SER A 262 -7.42 0.82 -15.93
N ALA A 263 -6.60 -0.08 -16.48
CA ALA A 263 -6.77 -0.68 -17.80
C ALA A 263 -7.26 -2.14 -17.77
N SER A 264 -7.41 -2.77 -16.59
CA SER A 264 -7.94 -4.13 -16.46
C SER A 264 -9.21 -4.13 -15.61
N LEU A 265 -10.24 -4.83 -16.10
CA LEU A 265 -11.49 -5.10 -15.38
C LEU A 265 -11.31 -6.06 -14.19
N GLU A 266 -10.07 -6.37 -13.79
CA GLU A 266 -9.78 -7.31 -12.71
C GLU A 266 -9.99 -6.67 -11.33
N PRO A 267 -10.64 -7.39 -10.39
CA PRO A 267 -10.78 -6.94 -9.02
C PRO A 267 -9.42 -6.78 -8.31
N SER A 268 -9.38 -5.95 -7.29
CA SER A 268 -8.17 -5.70 -6.52
C SER A 268 -7.59 -6.99 -5.95
N TYR A 269 -6.33 -7.31 -6.31
CA TYR A 269 -5.60 -8.44 -5.74
C TYR A 269 -5.37 -8.27 -4.22
N VAL A 270 -5.31 -7.04 -3.72
CA VAL A 270 -5.21 -6.74 -2.29
C VAL A 270 -6.47 -7.18 -1.58
N LEU A 271 -7.65 -6.80 -2.08
CA LEU A 271 -8.93 -7.18 -1.48
C LEU A 271 -9.20 -8.67 -1.58
N ARG A 272 -8.81 -9.31 -2.69
CA ARG A 272 -8.83 -10.78 -2.80
C ARG A 272 -7.94 -11.45 -1.76
N ALA A 273 -6.76 -10.89 -1.47
CA ALA A 273 -5.86 -11.40 -0.45
C ALA A 273 -6.45 -11.31 0.98
N LEU A 274 -7.40 -10.37 1.21
CA LEU A 274 -8.17 -10.28 2.45
C LEU A 274 -9.36 -11.26 2.48
N GLY A 275 -9.54 -12.11 1.47
CA GLY A 275 -10.68 -13.03 1.39
C GLY A 275 -11.99 -12.39 0.89
N ARG A 276 -11.95 -11.18 0.33
CA ARG A 276 -13.15 -10.57 -0.28
C ARG A 276 -13.47 -11.28 -1.59
N SER A 277 -14.79 -11.49 -1.82
CA SER A 277 -15.27 -11.99 -3.12
C SER A 277 -14.97 -10.98 -4.23
N ASP A 278 -14.99 -11.45 -5.48
CA ASP A 278 -14.73 -10.57 -6.63
C ASP A 278 -15.75 -9.44 -6.71
N GLU A 279 -17.02 -9.69 -6.40
CA GLU A 279 -18.09 -8.69 -6.37
C GLU A 279 -17.81 -7.59 -5.33
N LEU A 280 -17.42 -7.99 -4.10
CA LEU A 280 -17.07 -7.03 -3.05
C LEU A 280 -15.78 -6.25 -3.37
N ALA A 281 -14.82 -6.91 -4.02
CA ALA A 281 -13.60 -6.23 -4.44
C ALA A 281 -13.85 -5.22 -5.56
N HIS A 282 -14.76 -5.53 -6.51
CA HIS A 282 -15.18 -4.60 -7.57
C HIS A 282 -15.97 -3.41 -7.04
N SER A 283 -16.89 -3.62 -6.08
CA SER A 283 -17.73 -2.57 -5.50
C SER A 283 -17.02 -1.71 -4.45
N SER A 284 -15.69 -1.78 -4.36
CA SER A 284 -14.92 -1.03 -3.38
C SER A 284 -14.61 0.39 -3.84
N LEU A 285 -14.70 1.32 -2.90
CA LEU A 285 -14.20 2.69 -3.04
C LEU A 285 -13.02 2.91 -2.10
N ARG A 286 -11.91 3.37 -2.66
CA ARG A 286 -10.78 3.90 -1.88
C ARG A 286 -10.91 5.41 -1.79
N MET A 287 -11.09 5.90 -0.60
CA MET A 287 -11.21 7.32 -0.27
C MET A 287 -9.95 7.78 0.48
N THR A 288 -9.43 8.94 0.10
CA THR A 288 -8.22 9.49 0.73
C THR A 288 -8.52 10.89 1.25
N ILE A 289 -8.20 11.10 2.52
CA ILE A 289 -8.34 12.38 3.23
C ILE A 289 -6.96 13.03 3.30
N GLY A 290 -6.87 14.28 2.88
CA GLY A 290 -5.63 15.05 2.90
C GLY A 290 -5.71 16.26 3.82
N ARG A 291 -4.59 16.98 3.94
CA ARG A 291 -4.43 18.21 4.75
C ARG A 291 -5.48 19.28 4.44
N PHE A 292 -5.89 19.37 3.17
CA PHE A 292 -6.80 20.41 2.69
C PHE A 292 -8.25 19.95 2.57
N THR A 293 -8.56 18.69 2.91
CA THR A 293 -9.93 18.18 2.94
C THR A 293 -10.71 18.87 4.06
N THR A 294 -11.90 19.32 3.79
CA THR A 294 -12.77 20.00 4.75
C THR A 294 -13.91 19.11 5.25
N GLU A 295 -14.58 19.51 6.33
CA GLU A 295 -15.80 18.84 6.78
C GLU A 295 -16.90 18.86 5.72
N ALA A 296 -17.05 19.98 5.00
CA ALA A 296 -18.01 20.12 3.92
C ALA A 296 -17.74 19.13 2.77
N ASP A 297 -16.46 18.85 2.46
CA ASP A 297 -16.10 17.84 1.46
C ASP A 297 -16.53 16.44 1.92
N ILE A 298 -16.38 16.14 3.20
CA ILE A 298 -16.81 14.85 3.77
C ILE A 298 -18.34 14.74 3.76
N ASP A 299 -19.08 15.77 4.14
CA ASP A 299 -20.54 15.76 4.12
C ASP A 299 -21.08 15.55 2.70
N TYR A 300 -20.49 16.25 1.74
CA TYR A 300 -20.82 16.08 0.32
C TYR A 300 -20.51 14.66 -0.17
N ALA A 301 -19.37 14.10 0.26
CA ALA A 301 -18.99 12.74 -0.10
C ALA A 301 -19.99 11.71 0.48
N VAL A 302 -20.35 11.84 1.76
CA VAL A 302 -21.33 10.99 2.43
C VAL A 302 -22.68 11.02 1.70
N GLN A 303 -23.22 12.21 1.45
CA GLN A 303 -24.49 12.38 0.76
C GLN A 303 -24.44 11.74 -0.63
N THR A 304 -23.41 12.05 -1.41
CA THR A 304 -23.26 11.55 -2.79
C THR A 304 -23.15 10.03 -2.84
N ILE A 305 -22.41 9.41 -1.90
CA ILE A 305 -22.28 7.96 -1.81
C ILE A 305 -23.62 7.33 -1.42
N GLN A 306 -24.31 7.85 -0.39
CA GLN A 306 -25.61 7.34 0.05
C GLN A 306 -26.65 7.35 -1.09
N GLU A 307 -26.79 8.48 -1.78
CA GLU A 307 -27.73 8.64 -2.90
C GLU A 307 -27.44 7.67 -4.05
N ASN A 308 -26.17 7.52 -4.44
CA ASN A 308 -25.79 6.65 -5.54
C ASN A 308 -25.89 5.17 -5.18
N VAL A 309 -25.49 4.77 -3.97
CA VAL A 309 -25.66 3.37 -3.50
C VAL A 309 -27.14 3.00 -3.45
N ALA A 310 -27.99 3.86 -2.89
CA ALA A 310 -29.44 3.62 -2.85
C ALA A 310 -30.02 3.45 -4.27
N ARG A 311 -29.74 4.40 -5.16
CA ARG A 311 -30.19 4.37 -6.55
C ARG A 311 -29.73 3.12 -7.31
N LEU A 312 -28.49 2.70 -7.16
CA LEU A 312 -27.95 1.53 -7.87
C LEU A 312 -28.53 0.23 -7.31
N ARG A 313 -28.81 0.16 -6.00
CA ARG A 313 -29.47 -0.99 -5.39
C ARG A 313 -30.92 -1.14 -5.84
N GLU A 314 -31.67 -0.04 -6.02
CA GLU A 314 -33.01 -0.08 -6.59
C GLU A 314 -33.04 -0.71 -8.00
N LEU A 315 -31.94 -0.66 -8.73
CA LEU A 315 -31.77 -1.25 -10.05
C LEU A 315 -31.15 -2.66 -10.02
N SER A 316 -30.78 -3.16 -8.85
CA SER A 316 -30.04 -4.42 -8.68
C SER A 316 -30.99 -5.57 -8.34
N PRO A 317 -31.16 -6.57 -9.24
CA PRO A 317 -31.93 -7.78 -8.92
C PRO A 317 -31.37 -8.52 -7.68
N LEU A 318 -30.06 -8.48 -7.47
CA LEU A 318 -29.40 -9.12 -6.31
C LEU A 318 -29.81 -8.45 -5.00
N TRP A 319 -30.01 -7.15 -5.00
CA TRP A 319 -30.49 -6.41 -3.83
C TRP A 319 -31.95 -6.77 -3.51
N GLU A 320 -32.80 -6.86 -4.53
CA GLU A 320 -34.19 -7.30 -4.37
C GLU A 320 -34.25 -8.71 -3.76
N MET A 321 -33.52 -9.67 -4.34
CA MET A 321 -33.43 -11.04 -3.82
C MET A 321 -32.92 -11.09 -2.38
N TYR A 322 -31.90 -10.28 -2.02
CA TYR A 322 -31.41 -10.17 -0.65
C TYR A 322 -32.50 -9.66 0.31
N LYS A 323 -33.26 -8.63 -0.08
CA LYS A 323 -34.38 -8.07 0.72
C LYS A 323 -35.53 -9.05 0.89
N ASP A 324 -35.74 -9.93 -0.08
CA ASP A 324 -36.72 -11.03 -0.03
C ASP A 324 -36.23 -12.25 0.78
N GLY A 325 -35.03 -12.18 1.36
CA GLY A 325 -34.46 -13.23 2.19
C GLY A 325 -33.92 -14.43 1.43
N VAL A 326 -33.64 -14.29 0.15
CA VAL A 326 -33.02 -15.33 -0.67
C VAL A 326 -31.55 -15.47 -0.31
N ASP A 327 -31.10 -16.68 0.02
CA ASP A 327 -29.69 -16.99 0.21
C ASP A 327 -28.97 -17.07 -1.13
N LEU A 328 -28.27 -15.98 -1.48
CA LEU A 328 -27.56 -15.86 -2.77
C LEU A 328 -26.37 -16.83 -2.90
N SER A 329 -25.83 -17.35 -1.78
CA SER A 329 -24.76 -18.35 -1.81
C SER A 329 -25.20 -19.71 -2.39
N THR A 330 -26.50 -19.97 -2.41
CA THR A 330 -27.10 -21.21 -2.92
C THR A 330 -27.44 -21.14 -4.43
N ILE A 331 -27.33 -19.97 -5.04
CA ILE A 331 -27.69 -19.76 -6.45
C ILE A 331 -26.55 -20.23 -7.35
N GLN A 332 -26.83 -21.24 -8.20
CA GLN A 332 -25.92 -21.60 -9.28
C GLN A 332 -26.08 -20.61 -10.46
N TRP A 333 -25.10 -19.74 -10.60
CA TRP A 333 -25.04 -18.86 -11.77
C TRP A 333 -24.63 -19.68 -13.00
N ALA A 334 -25.40 -19.61 -14.07
CA ALA A 334 -25.00 -20.21 -15.33
C ALA A 334 -23.74 -19.50 -15.83
N ALA A 335 -22.65 -20.27 -16.01
CA ALA A 335 -21.45 -19.74 -16.64
C ALA A 335 -21.79 -19.36 -18.10
N HIS A 336 -21.68 -18.10 -18.46
CA HIS A 336 -21.78 -17.58 -19.83
C HIS A 336 -20.42 -17.52 -20.49
#